data_9b688adcb6db67cb46f2592a871d276f
#
_entry.id   9b688adcb6db67cb46f2592a871d276f
#
_cell.length_a   1.000
_cell.length_b   1.000
_cell.length_c   1.000
_cell.angle_alpha   90.00
_cell.angle_beta   90.00
_cell.angle_gamma   90.00
#
_symmetry.space_group_name_H-M   'P 1'
#
loop_
_entity.id
_entity.type
_entity.pdbx_description
1 polymer ?
#
loop_
_entity_poly.entity_id
_entity_poly.type
_entity_poly.pdbx_seq_one_letter_code
_entity_poly.pdbx_strand_id
1 'polypeptide(L)'
;AAGVMGNDQRLVDKILEAGQVSGEKAWQLPLWEEYQSYLHSNFADIANIAPGRAAGTIEGGCFLSRFTEDYKWAHVDIAGVADIGDGKNKGSTGKPVGLLFEYVNSNR
;
A
#
# COMPACT_ATOMS: atom_id res chain seq x y z
N ALA A 1 0.83 10.66 4.80
CA ALA A 1 1.72 9.49 4.76
C ALA A 1 1.16 8.43 3.80
N ALA A 2 2.02 7.66 3.17
CA ALA A 2 1.61 6.48 2.45
C ALA A 2 1.16 5.37 3.42
N GLY A 3 0.26 4.49 2.99
CA GLY A 3 -0.12 3.31 3.75
C GLY A 3 0.73 2.11 3.34
N VAL A 4 1.27 1.34 4.29
CA VAL A 4 2.08 0.15 3.99
C VAL A 4 1.46 -1.08 4.64
N MET A 5 1.30 -2.13 3.85
CA MET A 5 0.82 -3.44 4.30
C MET A 5 1.74 -4.52 3.73
N GLY A 6 1.88 -5.63 4.41
CA GLY A 6 2.72 -6.72 3.92
C GLY A 6 2.59 -7.98 4.76
N ASN A 7 3.11 -9.08 4.24
CA ASN A 7 3.09 -10.38 4.90
C ASN A 7 4.40 -10.72 5.64
N ASP A 8 5.39 -9.85 5.57
CA ASP A 8 6.68 -10.00 6.26
C ASP A 8 7.00 -8.72 7.01
N GLN A 9 7.00 -8.79 8.35
CA GLN A 9 7.19 -7.60 9.19
C GLN A 9 8.56 -6.96 9.01
N ARG A 10 9.61 -7.76 8.75
CA ARG A 10 10.96 -7.22 8.52
C ARG A 10 11.01 -6.39 7.25
N LEU A 11 10.30 -6.81 6.19
CA LEU A 11 10.18 -6.04 4.95
C LEU A 11 9.43 -4.73 5.21
N VAL A 12 8.30 -4.79 5.91
CA VAL A 12 7.52 -3.60 6.26
C VAL A 12 8.35 -2.61 7.09
N ASP A 13 9.04 -3.09 8.12
CA ASP A 13 9.89 -2.25 8.99
C ASP A 13 10.98 -1.52 8.20
N LYS A 14 11.63 -2.19 7.25
CA LYS A 14 12.64 -1.58 6.39
C LYS A 14 12.05 -0.49 5.48
N ILE A 15 10.84 -0.69 4.98
CA ILE A 15 10.15 0.32 4.17
C ILE A 15 9.77 1.53 5.04
N LEU A 16 9.27 1.31 6.26
CA LEU A 16 8.95 2.39 7.19
C LEU A 16 10.20 3.19 7.58
N GLU A 17 11.32 2.52 7.83
CA GLU A 17 12.61 3.16 8.11
C GLU A 17 13.08 4.01 6.93
N ALA A 18 13.02 3.48 5.71
CA ALA A 18 13.35 4.23 4.49
C ALA A 18 12.46 5.47 4.33
N GLY A 19 11.18 5.37 4.71
CA GLY A 19 10.27 6.50 4.73
C GLY A 19 10.68 7.59 5.73
N GLN A 20 11.20 7.21 6.89
CA GLN A 20 11.71 8.17 7.88
C GLN A 20 12.98 8.87 7.37
N VAL A 21 13.92 8.11 6.81
CA VAL A 21 15.20 8.65 6.30
C VAL A 21 14.98 9.59 5.10
N SER A 22 14.14 9.21 4.17
CA SER A 22 13.84 10.01 2.97
C SER A 22 12.93 11.21 3.24
N GLY A 23 12.26 11.26 4.39
CA GLY A 23 11.22 12.25 4.69
C GLY A 23 9.87 11.96 4.04
N GLU A 24 9.75 10.90 3.27
CA GLU A 24 8.50 10.42 2.65
C GLU A 24 7.81 9.40 3.55
N LYS A 25 7.31 9.86 4.67
CA LYS A 25 6.80 9.01 5.75
C LYS A 25 5.67 8.07 5.30
N ALA A 26 5.70 6.86 5.85
CA ALA A 26 4.68 5.85 5.66
C ALA A 26 4.18 5.33 7.01
N TRP A 27 3.02 4.71 7.02
CA TRP A 27 2.38 4.15 8.20
C TRP A 27 1.87 2.75 7.90
N GLN A 28 2.11 1.79 8.81
CA GLN A 28 1.64 0.43 8.62
C GLN A 28 0.14 0.31 8.88
N LEU A 29 -0.55 -0.41 8.00
CA LEU A 29 -1.96 -0.77 8.11
C LEU A 29 -2.09 -2.29 8.22
N PRO A 30 -3.13 -2.79 8.94
CA PRO A 30 -3.29 -4.23 9.15
C PRO A 30 -3.86 -4.94 7.92
N LEU A 31 -3.56 -6.26 7.80
CA LEU A 31 -4.16 -7.18 6.84
C LEU A 31 -4.95 -8.26 7.58
N TRP A 32 -5.88 -7.88 8.44
CA TRP A 32 -6.65 -8.83 9.24
C TRP A 32 -7.59 -9.67 8.37
N GLU A 33 -7.79 -10.91 8.78
CA GLU A 33 -8.61 -11.89 8.06
C GLU A 33 -10.03 -11.40 7.79
N GLU A 34 -10.60 -10.65 8.71
CA GLU A 34 -11.94 -10.08 8.59
C GLU A 34 -12.12 -9.15 7.36
N TYR A 35 -11.04 -8.53 6.88
CA TYR A 35 -11.09 -7.69 5.68
C TYR A 35 -11.16 -8.51 4.39
N GLN A 36 -10.80 -9.79 4.42
CA GLN A 36 -10.88 -10.68 3.26
C GLN A 36 -12.33 -10.90 2.81
N SER A 37 -13.29 -10.80 3.72
CA SER A 37 -14.72 -10.95 3.41
C SER A 37 -15.25 -9.90 2.42
N TYR A 38 -14.60 -8.72 2.35
CA TYR A 38 -14.98 -7.66 1.42
C TYR A 38 -14.70 -7.99 -0.05
N LEU A 39 -13.90 -9.02 -0.32
CA LEU A 39 -13.53 -9.44 -1.66
C LEU A 39 -14.51 -10.46 -2.28
N HIS A 40 -15.65 -10.72 -1.63
CA HIS A 40 -16.65 -11.64 -2.16
C HIS A 40 -17.24 -11.12 -3.49
N SER A 41 -17.31 -12.01 -4.49
CA SER A 41 -17.96 -11.74 -5.78
C SER A 41 -18.84 -12.93 -6.20
N ASN A 42 -19.99 -12.61 -6.81
CA ASN A 42 -20.90 -13.60 -7.37
C ASN A 42 -20.50 -14.06 -8.79
N PHE A 43 -19.59 -13.35 -9.46
CA PHE A 43 -19.26 -13.56 -10.87
C PHE A 43 -17.80 -13.91 -11.10
N ALA A 44 -16.93 -13.61 -10.16
CA ALA A 44 -15.50 -13.89 -10.22
C ALA A 44 -15.05 -14.61 -8.96
N ASP A 45 -13.85 -15.19 -8.97
CA ASP A 45 -13.29 -15.86 -7.80
C ASP A 45 -13.15 -14.90 -6.60
N ILE A 46 -12.76 -13.64 -6.91
CA ILE A 46 -12.70 -12.54 -5.94
C ILE A 46 -13.14 -11.23 -6.60
N ALA A 47 -13.67 -10.31 -5.81
CA ALA A 47 -13.98 -8.96 -6.27
C ALA A 47 -12.71 -8.10 -6.37
N ASN A 48 -12.59 -7.34 -7.44
CA ASN A 48 -11.51 -6.35 -7.62
C ASN A 48 -11.70 -5.13 -6.70
N ILE A 49 -12.95 -4.70 -6.52
CA ILE A 49 -13.34 -3.60 -5.64
C ILE A 49 -14.46 -4.10 -4.75
N ALA A 50 -14.31 -3.93 -3.44
CA ALA A 50 -15.35 -4.28 -2.50
C ALA A 50 -16.53 -3.30 -2.58
N PRO A 51 -17.76 -3.76 -2.35
CA PRO A 51 -18.91 -2.89 -2.25
C PRO A 51 -18.81 -2.02 -0.98
N GLY A 52 -18.98 -0.70 -1.14
CA GLY A 52 -18.91 0.24 -0.03
C GLY A 52 -17.57 0.98 0.05
N ARG A 53 -17.34 1.69 1.16
CA ARG A 53 -16.17 2.54 1.37
C ARG A 53 -15.41 2.25 2.66
N ALA A 54 -15.67 1.12 3.30
CA ALA A 54 -14.98 0.73 4.50
C ALA A 54 -13.58 0.21 4.16
N ALA A 55 -12.55 0.77 4.78
CA ALA A 55 -11.17 0.30 4.69
C ALA A 55 -10.59 0.14 3.27
N GLY A 56 -10.95 1.01 2.31
CA GLY A 56 -10.57 0.88 0.89
C GLY A 56 -9.09 0.62 0.62
N THR A 57 -8.19 1.29 1.33
CA THR A 57 -6.73 1.05 1.23
C THR A 57 -6.37 -0.38 1.64
N ILE A 58 -6.94 -0.88 2.74
CA ILE A 58 -6.71 -2.24 3.24
C ILE A 58 -7.29 -3.28 2.28
N GLU A 59 -8.45 -2.99 1.69
CA GLU A 59 -9.07 -3.85 0.67
C GLU A 59 -8.15 -4.07 -0.54
N GLY A 60 -7.50 -3.00 -1.01
CA GLY A 60 -6.50 -3.09 -2.08
C GLY A 60 -5.34 -4.02 -1.70
N GLY A 61 -4.82 -3.88 -0.50
CA GLY A 61 -3.78 -4.79 0.03
C GLY A 61 -4.27 -6.23 0.14
N CYS A 62 -5.48 -6.45 0.64
CA CYS A 62 -6.10 -7.78 0.73
C CYS A 62 -6.28 -8.42 -0.64
N PHE A 63 -6.75 -7.66 -1.63
CA PHE A 63 -6.89 -8.16 -3.00
C PHE A 63 -5.54 -8.64 -3.55
N LEU A 64 -4.51 -7.82 -3.48
CA LEU A 64 -3.18 -8.17 -3.99
C LEU A 64 -2.54 -9.32 -3.22
N SER A 65 -2.83 -9.48 -1.93
CA SER A 65 -2.30 -10.57 -1.10
C SER A 65 -2.65 -11.95 -1.63
N ARG A 66 -3.80 -12.08 -2.31
CA ARG A 66 -4.27 -13.35 -2.89
C ARG A 66 -3.38 -13.85 -4.01
N PHE A 67 -2.63 -12.97 -4.67
CA PHE A 67 -1.76 -13.29 -5.80
C PHE A 67 -0.28 -13.39 -5.42
N THR A 68 0.07 -13.12 -4.16
CA THR A 68 1.45 -13.00 -3.70
C THR A 68 1.76 -13.86 -2.47
N GLU A 69 0.95 -14.91 -2.23
CA GLU A 69 1.08 -15.77 -1.04
C GLU A 69 2.45 -16.45 -0.94
N ASP A 70 3.07 -16.79 -2.08
CA ASP A 70 4.36 -17.47 -2.15
C ASP A 70 5.57 -16.52 -2.03
N TYR A 71 5.33 -15.23 -1.90
CA TYR A 71 6.37 -14.21 -1.87
C TYR A 71 6.35 -13.41 -0.57
N LYS A 72 7.50 -12.86 -0.20
CA LYS A 72 7.54 -11.74 0.74
C LYS A 72 7.20 -10.48 -0.03
N TRP A 73 6.17 -9.79 0.37
CA TRP A 73 5.67 -8.62 -0.34
C TRP A 73 5.23 -7.52 0.61
N ALA A 74 5.23 -6.32 0.08
CA ALA A 74 4.60 -5.17 0.70
C ALA A 74 3.83 -4.38 -0.36
N HIS A 75 2.67 -3.87 0.02
CA HIS A 75 1.87 -2.93 -0.76
C HIS A 75 2.06 -1.54 -0.18
N VAL A 76 2.36 -0.58 -1.03
CA VAL A 76 2.48 0.84 -0.65
C VAL A 76 1.35 1.60 -1.34
N ASP A 77 0.35 2.01 -0.55
CA ASP A 77 -0.76 2.81 -1.03
C ASP A 77 -0.40 4.30 -0.95
N ILE A 78 -0.44 4.96 -2.10
CA ILE A 78 -0.03 6.35 -2.24
C ILE A 78 -1.19 7.31 -2.50
N ALA A 79 -2.42 6.85 -2.45
CA ALA A 79 -3.59 7.67 -2.76
C ALA A 79 -3.64 9.00 -1.97
N GLY A 80 -3.16 8.98 -0.72
CA GLY A 80 -3.13 10.17 0.14
C GLY A 80 -1.94 11.10 -0.07
N VAL A 81 -0.96 10.75 -0.92
CA VAL A 81 0.29 11.50 -1.07
C VAL A 81 0.73 11.74 -2.51
N ALA A 82 0.10 11.08 -3.48
CA ALA A 82 0.53 11.08 -4.88
C ALA A 82 0.32 12.42 -5.59
N ASP A 83 -0.74 13.14 -5.24
CA ASP A 83 -1.17 14.34 -5.95
C ASP A 83 -1.06 15.59 -5.09
N ILE A 84 -0.84 16.73 -5.73
CA ILE A 84 -0.93 18.07 -5.18
C ILE A 84 -1.86 18.93 -6.03
N GLY A 85 -2.57 19.85 -5.36
CA GLY A 85 -3.50 20.76 -6.03
C GLY A 85 -4.75 20.08 -6.57
N ASP A 86 -5.53 20.85 -7.27
CA ASP A 86 -6.77 20.43 -7.94
C ASP A 86 -6.95 21.14 -9.28
N GLY A 87 -7.87 20.65 -10.11
CA GLY A 87 -8.19 21.25 -11.39
C GLY A 87 -6.95 21.49 -12.25
N LYS A 88 -6.76 22.75 -12.68
CA LYS A 88 -5.62 23.15 -13.54
C LYS A 88 -4.26 23.14 -12.81
N ASN A 89 -4.28 23.16 -11.48
CA ASN A 89 -3.08 23.15 -10.64
C ASN A 89 -2.70 21.75 -10.14
N LYS A 90 -3.41 20.72 -10.61
CA LYS A 90 -3.13 19.33 -10.22
C LYS A 90 -1.77 18.89 -10.76
N GLY A 91 -0.98 18.26 -9.92
CA GLY A 91 0.32 17.70 -10.27
C GLY A 91 0.66 16.49 -9.42
N SER A 92 1.72 15.80 -9.81
CA SER A 92 2.28 14.69 -9.03
C SER A 92 3.28 15.21 -8.00
N THR A 93 3.30 14.61 -6.81
CA THR A 93 4.31 14.85 -5.79
C THR A 93 5.62 14.11 -6.07
N GLY A 94 5.59 13.08 -6.92
CA GLY A 94 6.69 12.14 -7.10
C GLY A 94 6.84 11.12 -5.98
N LYS A 95 6.02 11.20 -4.93
CA LYS A 95 6.06 10.20 -3.85
C LYS A 95 5.47 8.87 -4.32
N PRO A 96 6.03 7.73 -3.95
CA PRO A 96 7.09 7.51 -2.96
C PRO A 96 8.47 7.21 -3.57
N VAL A 97 8.89 7.91 -4.63
CA VAL A 97 10.16 7.64 -5.31
C VAL A 97 11.35 7.73 -4.35
N GLY A 98 11.38 8.76 -3.50
CA GLY A 98 12.44 8.93 -2.51
C GLY A 98 12.50 7.80 -1.49
N LEU A 99 11.35 7.37 -1.00
CA LEU A 99 11.24 6.22 -0.08
C LEU A 99 11.76 4.94 -0.75
N LEU A 100 11.30 4.64 -1.96
CA LEU A 100 11.71 3.42 -2.69
C LEU A 100 13.20 3.43 -3.03
N PHE A 101 13.73 4.58 -3.44
CA PHE A 101 15.16 4.74 -3.66
C PHE A 101 15.97 4.46 -2.39
N GLU A 102 15.57 5.04 -1.26
CA GLU A 102 16.24 4.83 0.02
C GLU A 102 16.17 3.37 0.45
N TYR A 103 15.00 2.73 0.31
CA TYR A 103 14.83 1.31 0.61
C TYR A 103 15.81 0.43 -0.19
N VAL A 104 15.87 0.62 -1.51
CA VAL A 104 16.78 -0.15 -2.37
C VAL A 104 18.23 0.12 -2.03
N ASN A 105 18.61 1.38 -1.83
CA ASN A 105 19.96 1.79 -1.53
C ASN A 105 20.47 1.23 -0.19
N SER A 106 19.62 1.20 0.81
CA SER A 106 19.96 0.71 2.17
C SER A 106 19.93 -0.81 2.31
N ASN A 107 19.31 -1.53 1.38
CA ASN A 107 19.09 -2.98 1.46
C ASN A 107 19.71 -3.79 0.30
N ARG A 108 20.59 -3.20 -0.43
CA ARG A 108 21.36 -3.88 -1.49
C ARG A 108 22.52 -4.71 -0.96
#